data_ffc9fb65603dcc8dac4f6089effb3f41
#
_entry.id   ffc9fb65603dcc8dac4f6089effb3f41
#
_cell.length_a   1.000
_cell.length_b   1.000
_cell.length_c   1.000
_cell.angle_alpha   90.00
_cell.angle_beta   90.00
_cell.angle_gamma   90.00
#
_symmetry.space_group_name_H-M   'P 1'
#
loop_
_entity.id
_entity.type
_entity.pdbx_description
1 polymer ?
#
loop_
_entity_poly.entity_id
_entity_poly.type
_entity_poly.pdbx_seq_one_letter_code
_entity_poly.pdbx_strand_id
1 'polypeptide(L)'
;MAGRKNSTFAVTKVRLGNGLQVDTRADTVAGEEPLEIRTGGQTITTTMRTPGHDIELAHGFLHSEGHIASLSDVTEARYCAGATVNGMNTYNLLDIDLAKKNVLDLSDLRLTTTNSACGVCGTSSIEALTKQTRYQIPHIPVDPYVVAKLPDKLRAEQKQFKKTGGIHAAGAFTLDGEPVVIREDIGRHNAADKVIGHLLLEDRLPADDLILVMSSRASFELVQKAAMAGFGMLVAVSAASSLAVETARETGMALVGFARGDRFNLYSGELA
;
A
#
# COMPACT_ATOMS: atom_id res chain seq x y z
N MET A 1 -15.49 10.56 15.39
CA MET A 1 -14.12 11.07 15.13
C MET A 1 -13.36 9.95 14.46
N ALA A 2 -12.70 10.21 13.33
CA ALA A 2 -11.79 9.23 12.76
C ALA A 2 -10.74 8.83 13.81
N GLY A 3 -10.28 7.59 13.81
CA GLY A 3 -9.28 7.08 14.73
C GLY A 3 -8.00 7.93 14.75
N ARG A 4 -7.20 7.80 15.74
CA ARG A 4 -6.02 8.66 15.92
C ARG A 4 -4.86 8.19 15.05
N LYS A 5 -4.35 9.07 14.19
CA LYS A 5 -3.16 8.79 13.35
C LYS A 5 -1.88 8.60 14.17
N ASN A 6 -1.83 9.10 15.38
CA ASN A 6 -0.73 8.95 16.32
C ASN A 6 -1.19 9.09 17.76
N SER A 7 -0.38 8.61 18.70
CA SER A 7 -0.57 8.71 20.14
C SER A 7 0.73 9.08 20.81
N THR A 8 0.64 9.78 21.95
CA THR A 8 1.81 10.22 22.72
C THR A 8 1.92 9.42 24.01
N PHE A 9 3.11 8.89 24.27
CA PHE A 9 3.43 8.12 25.47
C PHE A 9 4.63 8.71 26.19
N ALA A 10 4.66 8.57 27.51
CA ALA A 10 5.87 8.79 28.27
C ALA A 10 6.82 7.61 28.05
N VAL A 11 8.03 7.86 27.56
CA VAL A 11 9.03 6.83 27.29
C VAL A 11 10.35 7.16 27.99
N THR A 12 11.04 6.14 28.44
CA THR A 12 12.41 6.28 28.98
C THR A 12 13.40 6.21 27.83
N LYS A 13 14.10 7.32 27.54
CA LYS A 13 15.17 7.40 26.54
C LYS A 13 16.52 7.13 27.21
N VAL A 14 17.23 6.14 26.67
CA VAL A 14 18.55 5.74 27.15
C VAL A 14 19.61 6.06 26.10
N ARG A 15 20.70 6.70 26.51
CA ARG A 15 21.88 6.98 25.69
C ARG A 15 23.13 6.45 26.35
N LEU A 16 24.01 5.80 25.60
CA LEU A 16 25.22 5.13 26.10
C LEU A 16 26.55 5.80 25.70
N GLY A 17 26.51 6.86 24.86
CA GLY A 17 27.71 7.43 24.24
C GLY A 17 28.79 7.93 25.26
N ASN A 18 28.46 8.87 26.10
CA ASN A 18 29.37 9.43 27.13
C ASN A 18 28.96 9.00 28.54
N GLY A 19 28.73 7.68 28.73
CA GLY A 19 28.15 7.11 29.94
C GLY A 19 26.63 6.96 29.84
N LEU A 20 26.04 6.25 30.80
CA LEU A 20 24.61 6.00 30.88
C LEU A 20 23.86 7.30 31.18
N GLN A 21 23.03 7.74 30.24
CA GLN A 21 22.09 8.83 30.43
C GLN A 21 20.67 8.29 30.27
N VAL A 22 19.82 8.59 31.24
CA VAL A 22 18.42 8.15 31.29
C VAL A 22 17.54 9.37 31.48
N ASP A 23 16.52 9.50 30.59
CA ASP A 23 15.61 10.64 30.62
C ASP A 23 14.19 10.17 30.23
N THR A 24 13.17 10.72 30.89
CA THR A 24 11.76 10.41 30.55
C THR A 24 11.18 11.56 29.78
N ARG A 25 10.72 11.27 28.54
CA ARG A 25 10.14 12.26 27.64
C ARG A 25 8.88 11.75 26.98
N ALA A 26 8.04 12.69 26.53
CA ALA A 26 6.95 12.37 25.62
C ALA A 26 7.50 11.93 24.26
N ASP A 27 6.96 10.82 23.73
CA ASP A 27 7.27 10.32 22.39
C ASP A 27 5.97 10.07 21.63
N THR A 28 5.99 10.40 20.34
CA THR A 28 4.82 10.26 19.48
C THR A 28 5.00 9.02 18.62
N VAL A 29 4.07 8.06 18.72
CA VAL A 29 4.08 6.82 17.95
C VAL A 29 2.94 6.80 16.94
N ALA A 30 3.11 6.08 15.82
CA ALA A 30 2.08 5.91 14.81
C ALA A 30 0.87 5.20 15.39
N GLY A 31 -0.33 5.65 15.02
CA GLY A 31 -1.57 4.99 15.38
C GLY A 31 -1.72 3.69 14.59
N GLU A 32 -2.13 2.64 15.28
CA GLU A 32 -2.41 1.33 14.70
C GLU A 32 -3.73 0.84 15.27
N GLU A 33 -4.73 0.65 14.40
CA GLU A 33 -6.06 0.22 14.78
C GLU A 33 -6.60 -0.79 13.75
N PRO A 34 -7.41 -1.77 14.14
CA PRO A 34 -8.04 -2.67 13.19
C PRO A 34 -9.02 -1.90 12.29
N LEU A 35 -9.13 -2.34 11.04
CA LEU A 35 -10.22 -1.97 10.14
C LEU A 35 -10.81 -3.27 9.60
N GLU A 36 -12.08 -3.48 9.87
CA GLU A 36 -12.86 -4.55 9.29
C GLU A 36 -13.60 -4.03 8.05
N ILE A 37 -13.37 -4.66 6.90
CA ILE A 37 -14.03 -4.36 5.64
C ILE A 37 -15.07 -5.45 5.38
N ARG A 38 -16.32 -5.04 5.14
CA ARG A 38 -17.48 -5.92 4.90
C ARG A 38 -18.14 -5.63 3.56
N THR A 39 -18.83 -6.65 3.03
CA THR A 39 -19.82 -6.50 1.96
C THR A 39 -21.01 -7.40 2.23
N GLY A 40 -22.23 -6.89 2.03
CA GLY A 40 -23.46 -7.65 2.28
C GLY A 40 -23.55 -8.21 3.70
N GLY A 41 -22.96 -7.55 4.70
CA GLY A 41 -22.91 -7.98 6.10
C GLY A 41 -21.87 -9.04 6.42
N GLN A 42 -21.07 -9.48 5.44
CA GLN A 42 -20.00 -10.47 5.62
C GLN A 42 -18.63 -9.80 5.63
N THR A 43 -17.76 -10.23 6.55
CA THR A 43 -16.38 -9.74 6.64
C THR A 43 -15.56 -10.27 5.48
N ILE A 44 -14.99 -9.36 4.68
CA ILE A 44 -14.03 -9.70 3.61
C ILE A 44 -12.64 -9.84 4.22
N THR A 45 -12.23 -8.87 5.03
CA THR A 45 -10.92 -8.85 5.67
C THR A 45 -10.91 -7.97 6.91
N THR A 46 -9.94 -8.22 7.79
CA THR A 46 -9.57 -7.31 8.88
C THR A 46 -8.08 -7.01 8.78
N THR A 47 -7.73 -5.74 8.67
CA THR A 47 -6.34 -5.30 8.57
C THR A 47 -6.00 -4.30 9.68
N MET A 48 -4.75 -4.35 10.16
CA MET A 48 -4.22 -3.31 11.05
C MET A 48 -3.73 -2.15 10.20
N ARG A 49 -4.26 -0.93 10.46
CA ARG A 49 -3.93 0.25 9.65
C ARG A 49 -3.69 1.49 10.50
N THR A 50 -3.01 2.47 9.96
CA THR A 50 -3.07 3.84 10.50
C THR A 50 -4.37 4.50 10.04
N PRO A 51 -5.24 4.98 10.98
CA PRO A 51 -6.52 5.59 10.66
C PRO A 51 -6.42 6.74 9.66
N GLY A 52 -7.42 6.80 8.77
CA GLY A 52 -7.56 7.80 7.70
C GLY A 52 -7.31 7.23 6.31
N HIS A 53 -8.03 7.77 5.34
CA HIS A 53 -8.08 7.28 3.97
C HIS A 53 -8.57 5.82 3.87
N ASP A 54 -9.47 5.41 4.78
CA ASP A 54 -9.92 4.02 4.89
C ASP A 54 -10.81 3.61 3.70
N ILE A 55 -11.55 4.56 3.11
CA ILE A 55 -12.31 4.33 1.87
C ILE A 55 -11.36 4.05 0.71
N GLU A 56 -10.28 4.82 0.57
CA GLU A 56 -9.22 4.56 -0.41
C GLU A 56 -8.58 3.19 -0.15
N LEU A 57 -8.25 2.87 1.11
CA LEU A 57 -7.70 1.56 1.49
C LEU A 57 -8.60 0.41 1.05
N ALA A 58 -9.91 0.50 1.32
CA ALA A 58 -10.85 -0.57 0.97
C ALA A 58 -11.00 -0.74 -0.54
N HIS A 59 -11.11 0.36 -1.30
CA HIS A 59 -11.19 0.32 -2.76
C HIS A 59 -9.90 -0.26 -3.37
N GLY A 60 -8.74 0.17 -2.91
CA GLY A 60 -7.46 -0.34 -3.39
C GLY A 60 -7.26 -1.81 -3.06
N PHE A 61 -7.61 -2.24 -1.85
CA PHE A 61 -7.60 -3.64 -1.45
C PHE A 61 -8.48 -4.49 -2.36
N LEU A 62 -9.76 -4.13 -2.52
CA LEU A 62 -10.71 -4.86 -3.35
C LEU A 62 -10.26 -4.93 -4.82
N HIS A 63 -9.70 -3.84 -5.35
CA HIS A 63 -9.16 -3.80 -6.71
C HIS A 63 -7.92 -4.70 -6.86
N SER A 64 -6.98 -4.60 -5.93
CA SER A 64 -5.73 -5.38 -5.93
C SER A 64 -5.96 -6.89 -5.78
N GLU A 65 -7.01 -7.28 -5.05
CA GLU A 65 -7.42 -8.68 -4.90
C GLU A 65 -8.36 -9.16 -6.05
N GLY A 66 -8.67 -8.28 -7.02
CA GLY A 66 -9.47 -8.63 -8.17
C GLY A 66 -10.99 -8.65 -7.94
N HIS A 67 -11.46 -8.19 -6.78
CA HIS A 67 -12.88 -8.19 -6.43
C HIS A 67 -13.68 -7.10 -7.15
N ILE A 68 -13.06 -5.97 -7.47
CA ILE A 68 -13.63 -4.90 -8.26
C ILE A 68 -12.71 -4.53 -9.43
N ALA A 69 -13.27 -4.00 -10.51
CA ALA A 69 -12.53 -3.57 -11.69
C ALA A 69 -12.49 -2.05 -11.83
N SER A 70 -13.57 -1.41 -11.45
CA SER A 70 -13.81 0.02 -11.65
C SER A 70 -14.57 0.61 -10.48
N LEU A 71 -14.61 1.94 -10.40
CA LEU A 71 -15.40 2.67 -9.40
C LEU A 71 -16.89 2.29 -9.46
N SER A 72 -17.43 2.02 -10.66
CA SER A 72 -18.85 1.65 -10.84
C SER A 72 -19.23 0.30 -10.22
N ASP A 73 -18.26 -0.52 -9.81
CA ASP A 73 -18.51 -1.78 -9.11
C ASP A 73 -18.87 -1.57 -7.62
N VAL A 74 -18.63 -0.36 -7.09
CA VAL A 74 -18.98 0.03 -5.72
C VAL A 74 -20.10 1.07 -5.78
N THR A 75 -21.22 0.79 -5.13
CA THR A 75 -22.36 1.73 -5.06
C THR A 75 -22.30 2.62 -3.83
N GLU A 76 -21.80 2.11 -2.73
CA GLU A 76 -21.62 2.85 -1.48
C GLU A 76 -20.47 2.29 -0.65
N ALA A 77 -19.73 3.19 0.02
CA ALA A 77 -18.75 2.86 1.02
C ALA A 77 -18.98 3.72 2.26
N ARG A 78 -19.35 3.11 3.40
CA ARG A 78 -19.73 3.84 4.61
C ARG A 78 -19.20 3.19 5.87
N TYR A 79 -18.90 4.02 6.87
CA TYR A 79 -18.62 3.52 8.20
C TYR A 79 -19.91 3.11 8.92
N CYS A 80 -19.90 1.92 9.52
CA CYS A 80 -21.02 1.44 10.31
C CYS A 80 -21.04 2.03 11.72
N ALA A 81 -22.23 2.33 12.21
CA ALA A 81 -22.43 2.86 13.56
C ALA A 81 -22.23 1.82 14.69
N GLY A 82 -22.03 0.53 14.33
CA GLY A 82 -22.05 -0.58 15.30
C GLY A 82 -20.76 -0.79 16.10
N ALA A 83 -19.64 -0.25 15.66
CA ALA A 83 -18.35 -0.43 16.33
C ALA A 83 -18.12 0.69 17.36
N THR A 84 -18.66 0.54 18.57
CA THR A 84 -18.53 1.55 19.63
C THR A 84 -17.67 1.07 20.79
N VAL A 85 -16.83 1.96 21.32
CA VAL A 85 -16.13 1.81 22.60
C VAL A 85 -16.52 2.99 23.49
N ASN A 86 -17.03 2.70 24.69
CA ASN A 86 -17.55 3.71 25.62
C ASN A 86 -18.58 4.65 24.98
N GLY A 87 -19.47 4.12 24.11
CA GLY A 87 -20.53 4.88 23.43
C GLY A 87 -20.07 5.75 22.26
N MET A 88 -18.77 5.76 21.93
CA MET A 88 -18.21 6.48 20.78
C MET A 88 -17.92 5.53 19.62
N ASN A 89 -18.30 5.93 18.39
CA ASN A 89 -17.96 5.16 17.19
C ASN A 89 -16.45 5.15 17.00
N THR A 90 -15.87 3.93 16.82
CA THR A 90 -14.46 3.74 16.58
C THR A 90 -14.06 3.95 15.12
N TYR A 91 -15.04 3.94 14.19
CA TYR A 91 -14.80 3.98 12.74
C TYR A 91 -13.88 2.86 12.24
N ASN A 92 -13.93 1.71 12.90
CA ASN A 92 -13.13 0.53 12.57
C ASN A 92 -13.91 -0.54 11.79
N LEU A 93 -15.12 -0.21 11.34
CA LEU A 93 -15.99 -1.05 10.53
C LEU A 93 -16.45 -0.28 9.30
N LEU A 94 -16.09 -0.76 8.12
CA LEU A 94 -16.44 -0.18 6.83
C LEU A 94 -17.25 -1.19 6.01
N ASP A 95 -18.49 -0.83 5.66
CA ASP A 95 -19.34 -1.57 4.73
C ASP A 95 -19.16 -1.03 3.32
N ILE A 96 -18.99 -1.96 2.37
CA ILE A 96 -18.88 -1.68 0.93
C ILE A 96 -20.05 -2.38 0.23
N ASP A 97 -20.95 -1.62 -0.36
CA ASP A 97 -22.02 -2.16 -1.17
C ASP A 97 -21.57 -2.26 -2.63
N LEU A 98 -21.55 -3.49 -3.17
CA LEU A 98 -21.14 -3.77 -4.54
C LEU A 98 -22.33 -3.71 -5.50
N ALA A 99 -22.11 -3.20 -6.70
CA ALA A 99 -23.15 -3.05 -7.74
C ALA A 99 -23.74 -4.37 -8.21
N LYS A 100 -22.96 -5.46 -8.18
CA LYS A 100 -23.39 -6.82 -8.53
C LYS A 100 -23.33 -7.71 -7.30
N LYS A 101 -24.47 -8.20 -6.83
CA LYS A 101 -24.55 -9.11 -5.66
C LYS A 101 -23.76 -10.43 -5.82
N ASN A 102 -23.30 -10.78 -7.02
CA ASN A 102 -22.60 -12.03 -7.33
C ASN A 102 -21.11 -11.83 -7.70
N VAL A 103 -20.53 -10.67 -7.43
CA VAL A 103 -19.11 -10.40 -7.79
C VAL A 103 -18.16 -11.11 -6.83
N LEU A 104 -18.62 -11.45 -5.64
CA LEU A 104 -17.84 -12.24 -4.69
C LEU A 104 -18.46 -13.63 -4.61
N ASP A 105 -17.85 -14.60 -5.28
CA ASP A 105 -18.01 -15.98 -4.84
C ASP A 105 -17.33 -16.08 -3.47
N LEU A 106 -18.18 -16.07 -2.42
CA LEU A 106 -17.71 -16.06 -1.03
C LEU A 106 -16.91 -17.31 -0.64
N SER A 107 -16.94 -18.35 -1.49
CA SER A 107 -16.09 -19.53 -1.37
C SER A 107 -14.64 -19.26 -1.75
N ASP A 108 -14.38 -18.24 -2.59
CA ASP A 108 -13.03 -17.79 -2.97
C ASP A 108 -12.47 -16.70 -2.04
N LEU A 109 -13.32 -16.13 -1.19
CA LEU A 109 -12.86 -15.27 -0.10
C LEU A 109 -12.03 -16.11 0.89
N ARG A 110 -10.73 -16.16 0.65
CA ARG A 110 -9.81 -16.55 1.70
C ARG A 110 -10.03 -15.56 2.84
N LEU A 111 -10.61 -16.02 3.95
CA LEU A 111 -10.67 -15.29 5.21
C LEU A 111 -9.22 -15.02 5.66
N THR A 112 -8.58 -14.08 4.98
CA THR A 112 -7.23 -13.67 5.26
C THR A 112 -7.29 -12.59 6.32
N THR A 113 -7.18 -13.01 7.58
CA THR A 113 -6.46 -12.15 8.53
C THR A 113 -5.12 -11.91 7.84
N THR A 114 -4.90 -10.69 7.34
CA THR A 114 -3.70 -10.37 6.55
C THR A 114 -2.49 -10.36 7.48
N ASN A 115 -2.03 -11.54 7.85
CA ASN A 115 -0.69 -11.73 8.35
C ASN A 115 0.23 -11.81 7.12
N SER A 116 1.26 -11.00 7.09
CA SER A 116 2.32 -10.91 6.08
C SER A 116 3.08 -12.23 5.79
N ALA A 117 2.53 -13.36 6.18
CA ALA A 117 3.12 -14.69 6.13
C ALA A 117 2.23 -15.76 5.44
N CYS A 118 1.13 -15.38 4.77
CA CYS A 118 0.28 -16.39 4.13
C CYS A 118 0.86 -16.81 2.77
N GLY A 119 1.40 -18.02 2.75
CA GLY A 119 2.11 -18.65 1.68
C GLY A 119 1.35 -18.70 0.36
N VAL A 120 1.91 -18.02 -0.60
CA VAL A 120 1.63 -18.19 -2.01
C VAL A 120 2.68 -19.18 -2.53
N CYS A 121 2.28 -20.32 -3.05
CA CYS A 121 3.20 -21.29 -3.62
C CYS A 121 3.69 -20.85 -4.99
N GLY A 122 4.88 -20.25 -5.03
CA GLY A 122 5.77 -20.08 -6.19
C GLY A 122 5.12 -19.83 -7.57
N THR A 123 5.45 -20.66 -8.54
CA THR A 123 5.06 -20.53 -9.96
C THR A 123 3.56 -20.49 -10.22
N SER A 124 2.75 -21.21 -9.44
CA SER A 124 1.28 -21.17 -9.58
C SER A 124 0.67 -19.80 -9.29
N SER A 125 1.36 -18.97 -8.53
CA SER A 125 0.92 -17.62 -8.14
C SER A 125 1.20 -16.59 -9.20
N ILE A 126 2.32 -16.72 -9.91
CA ILE A 126 2.68 -15.83 -11.03
C ILE A 126 1.73 -16.09 -12.19
N GLU A 127 1.47 -17.37 -12.53
CA GLU A 127 0.48 -17.75 -13.56
C GLU A 127 -0.93 -17.24 -13.23
N ALA A 128 -1.33 -17.32 -11.95
CA ALA A 128 -2.61 -16.80 -11.50
C ALA A 128 -2.67 -15.28 -11.65
N LEU A 129 -1.60 -14.57 -11.29
CA LEU A 129 -1.50 -13.12 -11.46
C LEU A 129 -1.60 -12.72 -12.93
N THR A 130 -0.85 -13.37 -13.81
CA THR A 130 -0.88 -13.07 -15.26
C THR A 130 -2.27 -13.26 -15.86
N LYS A 131 -3.04 -14.24 -15.37
CA LYS A 131 -4.43 -14.45 -15.77
C LYS A 131 -5.42 -13.44 -15.17
N GLN A 132 -5.11 -12.86 -14.01
CA GLN A 132 -5.97 -11.89 -13.33
C GLN A 132 -5.67 -10.44 -13.73
N THR A 133 -4.44 -10.15 -14.19
CA THR A 133 -4.05 -8.81 -14.61
C THR A 133 -4.91 -8.34 -15.78
N ARG A 134 -5.64 -7.24 -15.58
CA ARG A 134 -6.61 -6.70 -16.56
C ARG A 134 -5.96 -5.76 -17.56
N TYR A 135 -4.79 -5.23 -17.23
CA TYR A 135 -4.09 -4.21 -17.99
C TYR A 135 -2.82 -4.78 -18.59
N GLN A 136 -2.52 -4.36 -19.80
CA GLN A 136 -1.19 -4.57 -20.35
C GLN A 136 -0.23 -3.65 -19.60
N ILE A 137 0.83 -4.22 -19.01
CA ILE A 137 1.84 -3.43 -18.32
C ILE A 137 2.64 -2.64 -19.35
N PRO A 138 2.69 -1.30 -19.25
CA PRO A 138 3.43 -0.49 -20.20
C PRO A 138 4.95 -0.68 -19.99
N HIS A 139 5.67 -0.72 -21.10
CA HIS A 139 7.13 -0.68 -21.08
C HIS A 139 7.59 0.76 -20.81
N ILE A 140 8.16 0.99 -19.63
CA ILE A 140 8.67 2.31 -19.22
C ILE A 140 10.19 2.20 -19.09
N PRO A 141 10.96 2.84 -19.98
CA PRO A 141 12.41 2.97 -19.81
C PRO A 141 12.74 3.76 -18.54
N VAL A 142 13.73 3.28 -17.78
CA VAL A 142 14.09 3.86 -16.48
C VAL A 142 15.04 5.05 -16.71
N ASP A 143 14.56 6.28 -16.50
CA ASP A 143 15.43 7.45 -16.40
C ASP A 143 16.17 7.43 -15.04
N PRO A 144 17.50 7.19 -15.02
CA PRO A 144 18.23 7.05 -13.78
C PRO A 144 18.24 8.32 -12.93
N TYR A 145 18.19 9.49 -13.55
CA TYR A 145 18.25 10.78 -12.85
C TYR A 145 16.90 11.12 -12.19
N VAL A 146 15.79 10.71 -12.79
CA VAL A 146 14.45 10.82 -12.19
C VAL A 146 14.32 9.82 -11.06
N VAL A 147 14.57 8.54 -11.32
CA VAL A 147 14.36 7.43 -10.38
C VAL A 147 15.17 7.61 -9.10
N ALA A 148 16.42 8.04 -9.20
CA ALA A 148 17.29 8.27 -8.04
C ALA A 148 16.71 9.31 -7.05
N LYS A 149 15.92 10.28 -7.51
CA LYS A 149 15.33 11.35 -6.69
C LYS A 149 13.98 10.99 -6.06
N LEU A 150 13.29 9.97 -6.58
CA LEU A 150 11.93 9.62 -6.11
C LEU A 150 11.86 9.31 -4.62
N PRO A 151 12.81 8.56 -4.00
CA PRO A 151 12.80 8.30 -2.58
C PRO A 151 12.85 9.57 -1.71
N ASP A 152 13.65 10.54 -2.10
CA ASP A 152 13.77 11.81 -1.36
C ASP A 152 12.50 12.64 -1.51
N LYS A 153 11.88 12.68 -2.71
CA LYS A 153 10.59 13.31 -2.93
C LYS A 153 9.49 12.65 -2.10
N LEU A 154 9.42 11.31 -2.09
CA LEU A 154 8.50 10.57 -1.22
C LEU A 154 8.73 10.94 0.26
N ARG A 155 10.00 10.95 0.69
CA ARG A 155 10.39 11.25 2.08
C ARG A 155 10.02 12.67 2.50
N ALA A 156 10.11 13.63 1.60
CA ALA A 156 9.75 15.03 1.85
C ALA A 156 8.27 15.19 2.21
N GLU A 157 7.39 14.36 1.67
CA GLU A 157 5.94 14.40 1.91
C GLU A 157 5.46 13.52 3.08
N GLN A 158 6.31 12.68 3.67
CA GLN A 158 5.96 11.80 4.78
C GLN A 158 5.76 12.56 6.11
N LYS A 159 4.57 13.16 6.29
CA LYS A 159 4.24 14.00 7.45
C LYS A 159 4.13 13.22 8.76
N GLN A 160 3.57 12.00 8.73
CA GLN A 160 3.45 11.16 9.92
C GLN A 160 4.80 10.52 10.26
N PHE A 161 5.58 10.10 9.27
CA PHE A 161 6.92 9.60 9.51
C PHE A 161 7.82 10.65 10.19
N LYS A 162 7.74 11.91 9.79
CA LYS A 162 8.48 13.01 10.45
C LYS A 162 8.16 13.13 11.94
N LYS A 163 6.92 12.78 12.34
CA LYS A 163 6.45 12.84 13.73
C LYS A 163 6.78 11.58 14.53
N THR A 164 6.69 10.41 13.91
CA THR A 164 6.66 9.12 14.62
C THR A 164 7.88 8.24 14.33
N GLY A 165 8.51 8.40 13.17
CA GLY A 165 9.61 7.55 12.72
C GLY A 165 9.22 6.11 12.36
N GLY A 166 7.98 5.70 12.57
CA GLY A 166 7.53 4.29 12.54
C GLY A 166 6.38 4.01 11.60
N ILE A 167 6.36 4.58 10.39
CA ILE A 167 5.28 4.40 9.40
C ILE A 167 5.84 4.26 7.99
N HIS A 168 5.19 3.45 7.16
CA HIS A 168 5.50 3.32 5.75
C HIS A 168 4.80 4.38 4.90
N ALA A 169 5.27 4.54 3.66
CA ALA A 169 4.60 5.34 2.64
C ALA A 169 4.66 4.65 1.27
N ALA A 170 3.62 4.92 0.50
CA ALA A 170 3.57 4.71 -0.94
C ALA A 170 3.22 6.03 -1.64
N GLY A 171 3.67 6.20 -2.87
CA GLY A 171 3.32 7.34 -3.69
C GLY A 171 3.24 6.99 -5.17
N ALA A 172 2.26 7.56 -5.87
CA ALA A 172 2.23 7.59 -7.32
C ALA A 172 2.90 8.88 -7.81
N PHE A 173 3.81 8.75 -8.76
CA PHE A 173 4.57 9.83 -9.34
C PHE A 173 4.44 9.80 -10.86
N THR A 174 4.48 10.95 -11.51
CA THR A 174 4.58 11.02 -12.97
C THR A 174 5.93 10.48 -13.45
N LEU A 175 6.07 10.21 -14.74
CA LEU A 175 7.34 9.77 -15.33
C LEU A 175 8.46 10.82 -15.19
N ASP A 176 8.12 12.10 -15.04
CA ASP A 176 9.06 13.19 -14.73
C ASP A 176 9.38 13.29 -13.23
N GLY A 177 8.79 12.41 -12.43
CA GLY A 177 9.03 12.32 -10.99
C GLY A 177 8.29 13.36 -10.15
N GLU A 178 7.17 13.90 -10.61
CA GLU A 178 6.31 14.77 -9.79
C GLU A 178 5.29 13.96 -9.01
N PRO A 179 5.06 14.27 -7.71
CA PRO A 179 4.13 13.52 -6.88
C PRO A 179 2.68 13.80 -7.29
N VAL A 180 1.91 12.74 -7.51
CA VAL A 180 0.47 12.78 -7.77
C VAL A 180 -0.31 12.55 -6.49
N VAL A 181 -0.01 11.49 -5.78
CA VAL A 181 -0.62 11.14 -4.50
C VAL A 181 0.38 10.39 -3.63
N ILE A 182 0.40 10.70 -2.33
CA ILE A 182 1.23 10.00 -1.34
C ILE A 182 0.35 9.63 -0.15
N ARG A 183 0.48 8.39 0.31
CA ARG A 183 -0.23 7.85 1.47
C ARG A 183 0.71 7.17 2.44
N GLU A 184 0.47 7.39 3.73
CA GLU A 184 1.20 6.78 4.83
C GLU A 184 0.32 5.77 5.57
N ASP A 185 0.89 4.63 5.94
CA ASP A 185 0.25 3.61 6.77
C ASP A 185 1.29 2.80 7.53
N ILE A 186 0.93 2.26 8.70
CA ILE A 186 1.78 1.34 9.46
C ILE A 186 2.11 0.09 8.64
N GLY A 187 1.19 -0.34 7.78
CA GLY A 187 1.33 -1.45 6.85
C GLY A 187 1.75 -0.97 5.46
N ARG A 188 2.88 -1.45 4.94
CA ARG A 188 3.33 -1.11 3.58
C ARG A 188 2.31 -1.47 2.49
N HIS A 189 1.60 -2.59 2.63
CA HIS A 189 0.55 -3.04 1.70
C HIS A 189 -0.64 -2.08 1.73
N ASN A 190 -1.06 -1.69 2.94
CA ASN A 190 -2.12 -0.70 3.11
C ASN A 190 -1.75 0.67 2.50
N ALA A 191 -0.48 1.09 2.63
CA ALA A 191 -0.02 2.34 2.00
C ALA A 191 -0.15 2.26 0.47
N ALA A 192 0.21 1.13 -0.15
CA ALA A 192 0.01 0.89 -1.58
C ALA A 192 -1.48 0.86 -1.95
N ASP A 193 -2.30 0.13 -1.20
CA ASP A 193 -3.75 0.07 -1.43
C ASP A 193 -4.41 1.46 -1.32
N LYS A 194 -4.01 2.29 -0.36
CA LYS A 194 -4.49 3.67 -0.27
C LYS A 194 -4.18 4.50 -1.52
N VAL A 195 -2.99 4.33 -2.11
CA VAL A 195 -2.61 5.00 -3.37
C VAL A 195 -3.44 4.48 -4.54
N ILE A 196 -3.54 3.16 -4.68
CA ILE A 196 -4.32 2.52 -5.75
C ILE A 196 -5.80 2.89 -5.63
N GLY A 197 -6.35 2.84 -4.42
CA GLY A 197 -7.74 3.22 -4.18
C GLY A 197 -8.01 4.70 -4.46
N HIS A 198 -7.06 5.59 -4.16
CA HIS A 198 -7.17 6.98 -4.56
C HIS A 198 -7.25 7.13 -6.08
N LEU A 199 -6.34 6.47 -6.82
CA LEU A 199 -6.33 6.53 -8.28
C LEU A 199 -7.63 5.95 -8.88
N LEU A 200 -8.15 4.86 -8.29
CA LEU A 200 -9.44 4.28 -8.71
C LEU A 200 -10.59 5.27 -8.49
N LEU A 201 -10.64 5.95 -7.33
CA LEU A 201 -11.68 6.92 -7.00
C LEU A 201 -11.64 8.18 -7.89
N GLU A 202 -10.45 8.53 -8.40
CA GLU A 202 -10.23 9.64 -9.34
C GLU A 202 -10.31 9.21 -10.82
N ASP A 203 -10.74 7.96 -11.09
CA ASP A 203 -10.84 7.37 -12.44
C ASP A 203 -9.50 7.42 -13.21
N ARG A 204 -8.39 7.15 -12.50
CA ARG A 204 -7.00 7.19 -13.01
C ARG A 204 -6.33 5.82 -13.04
N LEU A 205 -7.11 4.75 -13.18
CA LEU A 205 -6.59 3.42 -13.51
C LEU A 205 -6.97 3.07 -14.95
N PRO A 206 -6.08 2.41 -15.73
CA PRO A 206 -4.74 1.98 -15.36
C PRO A 206 -3.78 3.14 -15.08
N ALA A 207 -2.81 2.91 -14.18
CA ALA A 207 -1.76 3.87 -13.81
C ALA A 207 -0.54 3.74 -14.76
N ASP A 208 -0.79 3.69 -16.07
CA ASP A 208 0.20 3.38 -17.10
C ASP A 208 1.18 4.54 -17.39
N ASP A 209 0.84 5.74 -16.98
CA ASP A 209 1.67 6.95 -17.01
C ASP A 209 2.35 7.29 -15.67
N LEU A 210 2.29 6.36 -14.69
CA LEU A 210 2.75 6.62 -13.33
C LEU A 210 3.78 5.59 -12.84
N ILE A 211 4.57 6.02 -11.86
CA ILE A 211 5.56 5.21 -11.14
C ILE A 211 5.05 5.01 -9.71
N LEU A 212 4.97 3.75 -9.25
CA LEU A 212 4.71 3.45 -7.84
C LEU A 212 6.02 3.46 -7.04
N VAL A 213 6.10 4.33 -6.03
CA VAL A 213 7.29 4.47 -5.17
C VAL A 213 6.96 4.03 -3.75
N MET A 214 7.79 3.13 -3.18
CA MET A 214 7.58 2.52 -1.87
C MET A 214 8.73 2.85 -0.91
N SER A 215 8.42 3.26 0.31
CA SER A 215 9.42 3.45 1.39
C SER A 215 9.93 2.13 1.99
N SER A 216 9.43 0.99 1.50
CA SER A 216 9.69 -0.35 2.02
C SER A 216 10.54 -1.19 1.08
N ARG A 217 10.65 -2.51 1.38
CA ARG A 217 11.13 -3.52 0.44
C ARG A 217 10.08 -3.75 -0.65
N ALA A 218 10.52 -4.16 -1.85
CA ALA A 218 9.64 -4.71 -2.88
C ALA A 218 9.39 -6.19 -2.57
N SER A 219 8.16 -6.55 -2.24
CA SER A 219 7.70 -7.94 -2.09
C SER A 219 6.85 -8.35 -3.30
N PHE A 220 6.61 -9.65 -3.45
CA PHE A 220 5.70 -10.19 -4.46
C PHE A 220 4.36 -9.46 -4.46
N GLU A 221 3.74 -9.32 -3.29
CA GLU A 221 2.42 -8.71 -3.15
C GLU A 221 2.40 -7.24 -3.61
N LEU A 222 3.49 -6.50 -3.42
CA LEU A 222 3.58 -5.12 -3.90
C LEU A 222 3.71 -5.04 -5.43
N VAL A 223 4.47 -5.96 -6.03
CA VAL A 223 4.54 -6.09 -7.51
C VAL A 223 3.19 -6.51 -8.06
N GLN A 224 2.51 -7.46 -7.42
CA GLN A 224 1.15 -7.88 -7.78
C GLN A 224 0.18 -6.70 -7.75
N LYS A 225 0.14 -5.94 -6.64
CA LYS A 225 -0.74 -4.76 -6.52
C LYS A 225 -0.45 -3.71 -7.58
N ALA A 226 0.83 -3.45 -7.86
CA ALA A 226 1.24 -2.54 -8.92
C ALA A 226 0.77 -3.01 -10.30
N ALA A 227 0.95 -4.31 -10.62
CA ALA A 227 0.51 -4.90 -11.87
C ALA A 227 -1.01 -4.85 -12.03
N MET A 228 -1.76 -5.20 -10.97
CA MET A 228 -3.23 -5.12 -10.96
C MET A 228 -3.75 -3.71 -11.19
N ALA A 229 -3.01 -2.68 -10.80
CA ALA A 229 -3.34 -1.27 -11.00
C ALA A 229 -2.78 -0.70 -12.33
N GLY A 230 -2.00 -1.49 -13.10
CA GLY A 230 -1.47 -1.07 -14.41
C GLY A 230 -0.20 -0.23 -14.35
N PHE A 231 0.49 -0.16 -13.21
CA PHE A 231 1.80 0.52 -13.14
C PHE A 231 2.84 -0.20 -13.97
N GLY A 232 3.60 0.55 -14.79
CA GLY A 232 4.74 0.02 -15.54
C GLY A 232 6.05 -0.02 -14.78
N MET A 233 6.14 0.68 -13.62
CA MET A 233 7.35 0.75 -12.82
C MET A 233 7.05 0.77 -11.32
N LEU A 234 7.83 -0.03 -10.55
CA LEU A 234 7.87 0.02 -9.09
C LEU A 234 9.27 0.34 -8.60
N VAL A 235 9.39 1.38 -7.77
CA VAL A 235 10.65 1.82 -7.13
C VAL A 235 10.56 1.62 -5.62
N ALA A 236 11.49 0.85 -5.05
CA ALA A 236 11.58 0.57 -3.63
C ALA A 236 12.87 1.10 -3.01
N VAL A 237 12.78 1.67 -1.82
CA VAL A 237 13.94 2.18 -1.05
C VAL A 237 14.86 1.05 -0.57
N SER A 238 14.31 -0.15 -0.40
CA SER A 238 15.04 -1.31 0.13
C SER A 238 15.05 -2.48 -0.87
N ALA A 239 15.48 -3.66 -0.41
CA ALA A 239 15.67 -4.85 -1.21
C ALA A 239 14.38 -5.34 -1.91
N ALA A 240 14.54 -6.02 -3.04
CA ALA A 240 13.50 -6.85 -3.64
C ALA A 240 13.61 -8.30 -3.15
N SER A 241 12.49 -9.03 -3.08
CA SER A 241 12.49 -10.48 -2.91
C SER A 241 12.67 -11.19 -4.26
N SER A 242 13.12 -12.46 -4.24
CA SER A 242 13.30 -13.24 -5.48
C SER A 242 12.00 -13.32 -6.28
N LEU A 243 10.89 -13.66 -5.61
CA LEU A 243 9.60 -13.77 -6.26
C LEU A 243 9.10 -12.44 -6.82
N ALA A 244 9.41 -11.30 -6.17
CA ALA A 244 9.12 -9.97 -6.73
C ALA A 244 9.88 -9.72 -8.03
N VAL A 245 11.15 -10.14 -8.11
CA VAL A 245 11.98 -10.00 -9.32
C VAL A 245 11.44 -10.89 -10.45
N GLU A 246 11.13 -12.15 -10.15
CA GLU A 246 10.56 -13.10 -11.11
C GLU A 246 9.24 -12.57 -11.68
N THR A 247 8.32 -12.13 -10.80
CA THR A 247 7.03 -11.56 -11.20
C THR A 247 7.18 -10.30 -12.04
N ALA A 248 8.08 -9.38 -11.67
CA ALA A 248 8.31 -8.16 -12.44
C ALA A 248 8.84 -8.46 -13.85
N ARG A 249 9.75 -9.46 -14.00
CA ARG A 249 10.26 -9.89 -15.30
C ARG A 249 9.20 -10.53 -16.18
N GLU A 250 8.35 -11.39 -15.60
CA GLU A 250 7.26 -12.05 -16.34
C GLU A 250 6.16 -11.08 -16.77
N THR A 251 5.85 -10.09 -15.93
CA THR A 251 4.85 -9.07 -16.28
C THR A 251 5.40 -7.94 -17.15
N GLY A 252 6.72 -7.87 -17.35
CA GLY A 252 7.38 -6.78 -18.09
C GLY A 252 7.49 -5.46 -17.30
N MET A 253 7.21 -5.48 -15.98
CA MET A 253 7.30 -4.30 -15.13
C MET A 253 8.75 -3.94 -14.83
N ALA A 254 9.10 -2.65 -14.90
CA ALA A 254 10.38 -2.18 -14.40
C ALA A 254 10.41 -2.23 -12.87
N LEU A 255 11.44 -2.90 -12.31
CA LEU A 255 11.58 -3.06 -10.85
C LEU A 255 12.93 -2.51 -10.39
N VAL A 256 12.86 -1.50 -9.54
CA VAL A 256 14.00 -0.83 -8.92
C VAL A 256 13.99 -1.09 -7.42
N GLY A 257 15.13 -1.46 -6.86
CA GLY A 257 15.32 -1.56 -5.42
C GLY A 257 16.59 -0.86 -4.95
N PHE A 258 16.75 -0.74 -3.63
CA PHE A 258 17.82 0.01 -2.99
C PHE A 258 17.97 1.45 -3.50
N ALA A 259 16.86 2.05 -3.98
CA ALA A 259 16.85 3.41 -4.48
C ALA A 259 17.13 4.38 -3.32
N ARG A 260 18.27 5.07 -3.40
CA ARG A 260 18.72 5.98 -2.34
C ARG A 260 19.80 6.94 -2.84
N GLY A 261 19.53 8.23 -2.73
CA GLY A 261 20.47 9.27 -3.09
C GLY A 261 20.85 9.22 -4.58
N ASP A 262 22.05 8.72 -4.91
CA ASP A 262 22.61 8.67 -6.25
C ASP A 262 22.73 7.24 -6.84
N ARG A 263 22.11 6.25 -6.20
CA ARG A 263 22.21 4.85 -6.59
C ARG A 263 20.91 4.08 -6.46
N PHE A 264 20.78 3.03 -7.26
CA PHE A 264 19.73 2.01 -7.15
C PHE A 264 20.18 0.71 -7.86
N ASN A 265 19.44 -0.37 -7.66
CA ASN A 265 19.58 -1.61 -8.40
C ASN A 265 18.38 -1.76 -9.33
N LEU A 266 18.62 -1.99 -10.61
CA LEU A 266 17.61 -2.36 -11.59
C LEU A 266 17.52 -3.89 -11.67
N TYR A 267 16.39 -4.47 -11.25
CA TYR A 267 16.16 -5.91 -11.24
C TYR A 267 15.40 -6.40 -12.47
N SER A 268 14.54 -5.56 -13.04
CA SER A 268 13.75 -5.77 -14.26
C SER A 268 13.57 -4.46 -14.99
N GLY A 269 13.41 -4.50 -16.30
CA GLY A 269 13.35 -3.33 -17.17
C GLY A 269 14.72 -2.94 -17.74
N GLU A 270 14.79 -1.81 -18.40
CA GLU A 270 16.00 -1.27 -19.03
C GLU A 270 16.14 0.22 -18.78
N LEU A 271 17.37 0.74 -18.87
CA LEU A 271 17.65 2.17 -18.74
C LEU A 271 17.23 2.91 -20.02
N ALA A 272 16.77 4.17 -19.85
CA ALA A 272 16.44 5.09 -20.94
C ALA A 272 17.71 5.60 -21.65
#